data_211e243a977dda4405a5692e1141703a
#
_entry.id   211e243a977dda4405a5692e1141703a
#
_cell.length_a   1.000
_cell.length_b   1.000
_cell.length_c   1.000
_cell.angle_alpha   90.00
_cell.angle_beta   90.00
_cell.angle_gamma   90.00
#
_symmetry.space_group_name_H-M   'P 1'
#
loop_
_entity.id
_entity.type
_entity.pdbx_description
1 polymer ?
#
loop_
_entity_poly.entity_id
_entity_poly.type
_entity_poly.pdbx_seq_one_letter_code
_entity_poly.pdbx_strand_id
1 'polypeptide(L)'
;MRYLLDVNALVALGFADHQFHDRVTRWIRAERPVQLLTCPITELGFVRVLAHIPEYGYSVAEARALLIGLKESKNLQLKFVPDSNDISSLPAWSKTAKQTTDGYLVQLAESNHAVLATFDQRIHGSRLIP
;
A
#
# COMPACT_ATOMS: atom_id res chain seq x y z
N MET A 1 10.56 -8.19 -9.44
CA MET A 1 10.39 -6.94 -8.64
C MET A 1 9.49 -7.17 -7.43
N ARG A 2 9.76 -6.46 -6.38
CA ARG A 2 9.00 -6.50 -5.13
C ARG A 2 8.49 -5.09 -4.83
N TYR A 3 7.21 -4.95 -4.53
CA TYR A 3 6.60 -3.65 -4.23
C TYR A 3 5.81 -3.72 -2.94
N LEU A 4 6.07 -2.76 -2.04
CA LEU A 4 5.18 -2.50 -0.90
C LEU A 4 4.08 -1.56 -1.40
N LEU A 5 2.83 -1.99 -1.26
CA LEU A 5 1.70 -1.18 -1.72
C LEU A 5 1.38 -0.10 -0.70
N ASP A 6 1.42 1.17 -1.12
CA ASP A 6 0.95 2.28 -0.31
C ASP A 6 -0.57 2.14 -0.07
N VAL A 7 -1.09 2.82 0.94
CA VAL A 7 -2.51 2.75 1.28
C VAL A 7 -3.40 3.04 0.06
N ASN A 8 -3.09 4.09 -0.70
CA ASN A 8 -3.88 4.44 -1.88
C ASN A 8 -3.88 3.33 -2.95
N ALA A 9 -2.76 2.66 -3.13
CA ALA A 9 -2.64 1.56 -4.08
C ALA A 9 -3.39 0.32 -3.59
N LEU A 10 -3.30 0.03 -2.29
CA LEU A 10 -3.99 -1.12 -1.69
C LEU A 10 -5.51 -0.92 -1.73
N VAL A 11 -6.00 0.29 -1.44
CA VAL A 11 -7.42 0.62 -1.53
C VAL A 11 -7.92 0.48 -2.97
N ALA A 12 -7.18 1.02 -3.93
CA ALA A 12 -7.55 0.91 -5.35
C ALA A 12 -7.61 -0.55 -5.80
N LEU A 13 -6.70 -1.38 -5.33
CA LEU A 13 -6.67 -2.81 -5.65
C LEU A 13 -7.86 -3.54 -5.04
N GLY A 14 -8.19 -3.24 -3.79
CA GLY A 14 -9.22 -3.95 -3.05
C GLY A 14 -10.65 -3.48 -3.33
N PHE A 15 -10.83 -2.22 -3.68
CA PHE A 15 -12.15 -1.67 -3.92
C PHE A 15 -12.41 -1.57 -5.43
N ALA A 16 -13.20 -2.51 -5.96
CA ALA A 16 -13.38 -2.67 -7.42
C ALA A 16 -13.94 -1.42 -8.11
N ASP A 17 -14.74 -0.61 -7.40
CA ASP A 17 -15.32 0.62 -7.94
C ASP A 17 -14.41 1.84 -7.83
N HIS A 18 -13.20 1.67 -7.28
CA HIS A 18 -12.24 2.77 -7.17
C HIS A 18 -11.84 3.27 -8.56
N GLN A 19 -11.72 4.60 -8.70
CA GLN A 19 -11.37 5.21 -10.00
C GLN A 19 -10.03 4.70 -10.57
N PHE A 20 -9.10 4.25 -9.71
CA PHE A 20 -7.80 3.74 -10.13
C PHE A 20 -7.68 2.22 -10.08
N HIS A 21 -8.80 1.52 -9.88
CA HIS A 21 -8.77 0.05 -9.81
C HIS A 21 -8.19 -0.56 -11.09
N ASP A 22 -8.65 -0.12 -12.25
CA ASP A 22 -8.17 -0.65 -13.53
C ASP A 22 -6.70 -0.32 -13.77
N ARG A 23 -6.24 0.86 -13.30
CA ARG A 23 -4.84 1.25 -13.42
C ARG A 23 -3.93 0.33 -12.63
N VAL A 24 -4.24 0.09 -11.36
CA VAL A 24 -3.41 -0.77 -10.50
C VAL A 24 -3.40 -2.21 -10.97
N THR A 25 -4.54 -2.75 -11.39
CA THR A 25 -4.62 -4.13 -11.88
C THR A 25 -3.86 -4.30 -13.19
N ARG A 26 -3.94 -3.33 -14.09
CA ARG A 26 -3.20 -3.34 -15.35
C ARG A 26 -1.70 -3.27 -15.11
N TRP A 27 -1.28 -2.40 -14.19
CA TRP A 27 0.12 -2.26 -13.82
C TRP A 27 0.68 -3.56 -13.23
N ILE A 28 -0.07 -4.20 -12.32
CA ILE A 28 0.35 -5.47 -11.73
C ILE A 28 0.55 -6.54 -12.81
N ARG A 29 -0.37 -6.63 -13.77
CA ARG A 29 -0.21 -7.58 -14.89
C ARG A 29 1.05 -7.30 -15.70
N ALA A 30 1.32 -6.03 -15.97
CA ALA A 30 2.49 -5.63 -16.76
C ALA A 30 3.81 -5.90 -16.03
N GLU A 31 3.81 -5.84 -14.69
CA GLU A 31 5.01 -6.05 -13.87
C GLU A 31 5.30 -7.52 -13.58
N ARG A 32 4.42 -8.44 -13.93
CA ARG A 32 4.61 -9.87 -13.62
C ARG A 32 5.87 -10.43 -14.28
N PRO A 33 6.63 -11.27 -13.56
CA PRO A 33 6.40 -11.74 -12.19
C PRO A 33 6.72 -10.66 -11.15
N VAL A 34 5.81 -10.45 -10.20
CA VAL A 34 5.91 -9.42 -9.17
C VAL A 34 5.52 -9.99 -7.82
N GLN A 35 6.22 -9.56 -6.75
CA GLN A 35 5.84 -9.84 -5.38
C GLN A 35 5.27 -8.56 -4.75
N LEU A 36 4.02 -8.62 -4.32
CA LEU A 36 3.34 -7.51 -3.65
C LEU A 36 3.38 -7.70 -2.14
N LEU A 37 3.68 -6.61 -1.43
CA LEU A 37 3.84 -6.63 0.03
C LEU A 37 2.81 -5.71 0.69
N THR A 38 2.40 -6.09 1.89
CA THR A 38 1.67 -5.23 2.84
C THR A 38 2.43 -5.19 4.15
N CYS A 39 2.11 -4.20 4.99
CA CYS A 39 2.65 -4.07 6.35
C CYS A 39 1.54 -3.58 7.28
N PRO A 40 1.75 -3.58 8.61
CA PRO A 40 0.72 -3.13 9.55
C PRO A 40 0.16 -1.74 9.24
N ILE A 41 1.02 -0.78 8.88
CA ILE A 41 0.58 0.59 8.60
C ILE A 41 -0.33 0.63 7.37
N THR A 42 0.03 -0.05 6.29
CA THR A 42 -0.77 -0.03 5.07
C THR A 42 -2.07 -0.81 5.24
N GLU A 43 -2.06 -1.89 6.02
CA GLU A 43 -3.28 -2.66 6.32
C GLU A 43 -4.24 -1.88 7.20
N LEU A 44 -3.72 -1.22 8.25
CA LEU A 44 -4.55 -0.34 9.10
C LEU A 44 -5.10 0.84 8.29
N GLY A 45 -4.27 1.41 7.43
CA GLY A 45 -4.67 2.51 6.55
C GLY A 45 -5.80 2.11 5.60
N PHE A 46 -5.73 0.92 5.02
CA PHE A 46 -6.78 0.36 4.17
C PHE A 46 -8.13 0.33 4.92
N VAL A 47 -8.15 -0.29 6.10
CA VAL A 47 -9.37 -0.41 6.89
C VAL A 47 -9.89 0.98 7.29
N ARG A 48 -8.98 1.86 7.74
CA ARG A 48 -9.36 3.22 8.17
C ARG A 48 -9.97 4.02 7.03
N VAL A 49 -9.40 3.99 5.84
CA VAL A 49 -9.93 4.73 4.69
C VAL A 49 -11.33 4.25 4.33
N LEU A 50 -11.52 2.94 4.20
CA LEU A 50 -12.82 2.38 3.81
C LEU A 50 -13.90 2.61 4.86
N ALA A 51 -13.53 2.59 6.15
CA ALA A 51 -14.50 2.77 7.23
C ALA A 51 -14.75 4.24 7.58
N HIS A 52 -13.81 5.13 7.29
CA HIS A 52 -13.90 6.55 7.63
C HIS A 52 -14.59 7.38 6.56
N ILE A 53 -14.33 7.11 5.30
CA ILE A 53 -14.87 7.90 4.18
C ILE A 53 -16.28 7.39 3.85
N PRO A 54 -17.33 8.25 4.04
CA PRO A 54 -18.73 7.79 3.90
C PRO A 54 -19.04 7.23 2.52
N GLU A 55 -18.39 7.70 1.47
CA GLU A 55 -18.63 7.28 0.09
C GLU A 55 -18.33 5.80 -0.12
N TYR A 56 -17.40 5.22 0.65
CA TYR A 56 -17.13 3.78 0.58
C TYR A 56 -18.21 2.95 1.28
N GLY A 57 -18.80 3.48 2.36
CA GLY A 57 -19.90 2.83 3.06
C GLY A 57 -19.56 1.55 3.80
N TYR A 58 -18.28 1.33 4.14
CA TYR A 58 -17.87 0.13 4.87
C TYR A 58 -17.87 0.35 6.37
N SER A 59 -18.24 -0.70 7.12
CA SER A 59 -17.89 -0.82 8.54
C SER A 59 -16.43 -1.29 8.66
N VAL A 60 -15.86 -1.17 9.85
CA VAL A 60 -14.52 -1.74 10.13
C VAL A 60 -14.51 -3.24 9.86
N ALA A 61 -15.56 -3.95 10.29
CA ALA A 61 -15.65 -5.40 10.08
C ALA A 61 -15.68 -5.77 8.60
N GLU A 62 -16.44 -5.01 7.80
CA GLU A 62 -16.52 -5.23 6.35
C GLU A 62 -15.21 -4.93 5.64
N ALA A 63 -14.55 -3.81 5.97
CA ALA A 63 -13.26 -3.46 5.40
C ALA A 63 -12.18 -4.49 5.75
N ARG A 64 -12.20 -4.96 6.99
CA ARG A 64 -11.28 -5.99 7.46
C ARG A 64 -11.49 -7.32 6.70
N ALA A 65 -12.74 -7.73 6.52
CA ALA A 65 -13.05 -8.95 5.77
C ALA A 65 -12.62 -8.85 4.31
N LEU A 66 -12.78 -7.68 3.70
CA LEU A 66 -12.34 -7.44 2.33
C LEU A 66 -10.82 -7.59 2.21
N LEU A 67 -10.06 -7.00 3.13
CA LEU A 67 -8.60 -7.09 3.12
C LEU A 67 -8.14 -8.54 3.32
N ILE A 68 -8.74 -9.27 4.25
CA ILE A 68 -8.40 -10.68 4.48
C ILE A 68 -8.64 -11.48 3.20
N GLY A 69 -9.75 -11.24 2.51
CA GLY A 69 -10.03 -11.90 1.23
C GLY A 69 -8.99 -11.60 0.17
N LEU A 70 -8.51 -10.35 0.08
CA LEU A 70 -7.42 -9.98 -0.82
C LEU A 70 -6.14 -10.74 -0.50
N LYS A 71 -5.80 -10.83 0.79
CA LYS A 71 -4.57 -11.51 1.24
C LYS A 71 -4.61 -13.00 0.96
N GLU A 72 -5.79 -13.58 0.92
CA GLU A 72 -5.98 -15.01 0.61
C GLU A 72 -6.02 -15.27 -0.91
N SER A 73 -6.09 -14.24 -1.73
CA SER A 73 -6.15 -14.39 -3.18
C SER A 73 -4.85 -14.98 -3.73
N LYS A 74 -4.95 -16.12 -4.39
CA LYS A 74 -3.80 -16.79 -5.02
C LYS A 74 -3.27 -16.00 -6.22
N ASN A 75 -4.12 -15.20 -6.85
CA ASN A 75 -3.72 -14.38 -8.00
C ASN A 75 -2.83 -13.20 -7.60
N LEU A 76 -3.00 -12.66 -6.40
CA LEU A 76 -2.24 -11.53 -5.91
C LEU A 76 -1.02 -11.94 -5.11
N GLN A 77 -1.12 -13.01 -4.33
CA GLN A 77 -0.05 -13.53 -3.49
C GLN A 77 0.59 -12.44 -2.62
N LEU A 78 -0.26 -11.65 -1.94
CA LEU A 78 0.20 -10.60 -1.05
C LEU A 78 1.00 -11.20 0.11
N LYS A 79 2.19 -10.65 0.35
CA LYS A 79 3.05 -11.07 1.45
C LYS A 79 3.09 -9.98 2.51
N PHE A 80 2.85 -10.36 3.76
CA PHE A 80 2.94 -9.45 4.90
C PHE A 80 4.38 -9.31 5.36
N VAL A 81 4.82 -8.07 5.62
CA VAL A 81 6.11 -7.79 6.27
C VAL A 81 5.85 -6.97 7.54
N PRO A 82 6.57 -7.25 8.65
CA PRO A 82 6.37 -6.52 9.89
C PRO A 82 6.99 -5.14 9.83
N ASP A 83 6.53 -4.22 10.71
CA ASP A 83 7.12 -2.90 10.91
C ASP A 83 8.39 -3.06 11.74
N SER A 84 9.51 -3.32 11.08
CA SER A 84 10.77 -3.63 11.74
C SER A 84 11.72 -2.43 11.89
N ASN A 85 11.40 -1.30 11.25
CA ASN A 85 12.23 -0.11 11.32
C ASN A 85 11.77 0.81 12.46
N ASP A 86 12.72 1.40 13.16
CA ASP A 86 12.41 2.44 14.15
C ASP A 86 12.52 3.83 13.51
N ILE A 87 12.31 4.87 14.33
CA ILE A 87 12.25 6.24 13.82
C ILE A 87 13.61 6.74 13.27
N SER A 88 14.69 6.11 13.64
CA SER A 88 16.01 6.51 13.14
C SER A 88 16.19 6.24 11.65
N SER A 89 15.35 5.38 11.06
CA SER A 89 15.41 5.04 9.63
C SER A 89 14.76 6.08 8.73
N LEU A 90 14.11 7.13 9.26
CA LEU A 90 13.46 8.12 8.41
C LEU A 90 14.45 8.79 7.47
N PRO A 91 14.12 8.92 6.17
CA PRO A 91 15.00 9.59 5.22
C PRO A 91 15.08 11.10 5.50
N ALA A 92 16.15 11.73 5.05
CA ALA A 92 16.39 13.16 5.28
C ALA A 92 15.29 14.05 4.67
N TRP A 93 14.61 13.60 3.62
CA TRP A 93 13.54 14.39 3.00
C TRP A 93 12.23 14.37 3.79
N SER A 94 12.08 13.47 4.78
CA SER A 94 10.93 13.45 5.70
C SER A 94 11.06 14.58 6.73
N LYS A 95 10.66 15.79 6.34
CA LYS A 95 10.86 17.00 7.17
C LYS A 95 9.57 17.52 7.79
N THR A 96 8.41 17.13 7.27
CA THR A 96 7.12 17.57 7.79
C THR A 96 6.33 16.39 8.34
N ALA A 97 5.33 16.69 9.17
CA ALA A 97 4.47 15.64 9.72
C ALA A 97 3.80 14.80 8.64
N LYS A 98 3.42 15.42 7.52
CA LYS A 98 2.78 14.70 6.40
C LYS A 98 3.73 13.72 5.71
N GLN A 99 5.04 13.96 5.79
CA GLN A 99 6.04 13.12 5.13
C GLN A 99 6.54 11.97 6.00
N THR A 100 6.14 11.90 7.28
CA THR A 100 6.69 10.89 8.19
C THR A 100 6.27 9.48 7.82
N THR A 101 4.98 9.26 7.57
CA THR A 101 4.48 7.93 7.18
C THR A 101 5.06 7.52 5.83
N ASP A 102 5.06 8.43 4.85
CA ASP A 102 5.59 8.15 3.52
C ASP A 102 7.08 7.77 3.59
N GLY A 103 7.86 8.53 4.35
CA GLY A 103 9.29 8.26 4.53
C GLY A 103 9.54 6.93 5.22
N TYR A 104 8.74 6.63 6.24
CA TYR A 104 8.82 5.34 6.92
C TYR A 104 8.56 4.17 5.95
N LEU A 105 7.50 4.28 5.15
CA LEU A 105 7.13 3.22 4.22
C LEU A 105 8.17 3.03 3.12
N VAL A 106 8.77 4.11 2.62
CA VAL A 106 9.86 4.02 1.63
C VAL A 106 11.04 3.23 2.23
N GLN A 107 11.43 3.54 3.47
CA GLN A 107 12.55 2.85 4.12
C GLN A 107 12.21 1.40 4.46
N LEU A 108 10.99 1.14 4.90
CA LEU A 108 10.54 -0.24 5.15
C LEU A 108 10.57 -1.07 3.87
N ALA A 109 10.14 -0.50 2.76
CA ALA A 109 10.23 -1.18 1.47
C ALA A 109 11.68 -1.51 1.13
N GLU A 110 12.59 -0.56 1.23
CA GLU A 110 14.02 -0.79 0.97
C GLU A 110 14.62 -1.87 1.86
N SER A 111 14.25 -1.89 3.14
CA SER A 111 14.70 -2.93 4.09
C SER A 111 14.24 -4.32 3.70
N ASN A 112 13.17 -4.42 2.92
CA ASN A 112 12.63 -5.68 2.42
C ASN A 112 12.97 -5.93 0.93
N HIS A 113 13.98 -5.22 0.40
CA HIS A 113 14.40 -5.32 -0.99
C HIS A 113 13.25 -5.03 -1.96
N ALA A 114 12.44 -4.04 -1.62
CA ALA A 114 11.26 -3.63 -2.37
C ALA A 114 11.26 -2.13 -2.63
N VAL A 115 10.29 -1.68 -3.40
CA VAL A 115 10.04 -0.27 -3.66
C VAL A 115 8.59 0.03 -3.28
N LEU A 116 8.34 1.17 -2.66
CA LEU A 116 6.97 1.60 -2.36
C LEU A 116 6.24 1.94 -3.66
N ALA A 117 5.13 1.29 -3.92
CA ALA A 117 4.28 1.58 -5.09
C ALA A 117 3.10 2.45 -4.65
N THR A 118 2.89 3.57 -5.32
CA THR A 118 1.94 4.58 -4.90
C THR A 118 1.35 5.33 -6.10
N PHE A 119 0.21 5.97 -5.89
CA PHE A 119 -0.34 6.94 -6.83
C PHE A 119 0.08 8.38 -6.51
N ASP A 120 0.81 8.60 -5.41
CA ASP A 120 1.26 9.93 -5.00
C ASP A 120 2.62 10.25 -5.62
N GLN A 121 2.64 11.19 -6.57
CA GLN A 121 3.86 11.58 -7.29
C GLN A 121 4.86 12.37 -6.44
N ARG A 122 4.50 12.74 -5.20
CA ARG A 122 5.33 13.57 -4.33
C ARG A 122 6.29 12.77 -3.45
N ILE A 123 6.22 11.44 -3.47
CA ILE A 123 7.00 10.58 -2.59
C ILE A 123 8.32 10.22 -3.25
N HIS A 124 9.44 10.71 -2.70
CA HIS A 124 10.79 10.38 -3.17
C HIS A 124 11.09 8.89 -2.96
N GLY A 125 11.74 8.28 -3.95
CA GLY A 125 12.16 6.89 -3.84
C GLY A 125 11.05 5.87 -4.03
N SER A 126 9.86 6.32 -4.46
CA SER A 126 8.73 5.44 -4.74
C SER A 126 8.59 5.14 -6.22
N ARG A 127 7.80 4.12 -6.53
CA ARG A 127 7.36 3.79 -7.89
C ARG A 127 5.96 4.38 -8.08
N LEU A 128 5.85 5.36 -8.94
CA LEU A 128 4.55 5.89 -9.31
C LEU A 128 3.85 4.89 -10.23
N ILE A 129 2.64 4.49 -9.84
CA ILE A 129 1.82 3.59 -10.66
C ILE A 129 1.26 4.36 -11.85
N PRO A 130 1.53 3.93 -13.09
CA PRO A 130 1.10 4.65 -14.29
C PRO A 130 -0.40 4.63 -14.52
#